data_ed8b2718785e5e08fdddd0bac1227897
#
_entry.id   ed8b2718785e5e08fdddd0bac1227897
#
_cell.length_a   1.000
_cell.length_b   1.000
_cell.length_c   1.000
_cell.angle_alpha   90.00
_cell.angle_beta   90.00
_cell.angle_gamma   90.00
#
_symmetry.space_group_name_H-M   'P 1'
#
loop_
_entity.id
_entity.type
_entity.pdbx_description
1 polymer ?
#
loop_
_entity_poly.entity_id
_entity_poly.type
_entity_poly.pdbx_seq_one_letter_code
_entity_poly.pdbx_strand_id
1 'polypeptide(L)'
;TYMYTFIVTNMDLSPEDVIRFYCNRGRMENYIKESKNGFDFSCMSSHAMLVNAGRLMICMLAYNLFNWLKRLVLPKHFQKMQIETFRLKLIKIAARVIRSARYRSFRFCSSCPYKDEFREIQRNIQQLQIPELAV
;
A
#
# COMPACT_ATOMS: atom_id res chain seq x y z
N THR A 1 -20.04 -10.63 30.22
CA THR A 1 -19.52 -11.97 29.84
C THR A 1 -18.04 -11.81 29.53
N TYR A 2 -17.17 -12.54 30.28
CA TYR A 2 -15.72 -12.55 30.01
C TYR A 2 -15.41 -13.64 28.99
N MET A 3 -14.58 -13.34 27.99
CA MET A 3 -14.00 -14.33 27.09
C MET A 3 -12.59 -14.69 27.60
N TYR A 4 -12.33 -15.96 27.79
CA TYR A 4 -11.01 -16.46 28.17
C TYR A 4 -10.32 -17.02 26.92
N THR A 5 -9.06 -16.64 26.74
CA THR A 5 -8.21 -17.16 25.67
C THR A 5 -6.93 -17.68 26.29
N PHE A 6 -6.49 -18.87 25.88
CA PHE A 6 -5.27 -19.48 26.36
C PHE A 6 -4.21 -19.43 25.26
N ILE A 7 -2.99 -19.02 25.63
CA ILE A 7 -1.83 -19.03 24.75
C ILE A 7 -0.82 -20.03 25.35
N VAL A 8 -0.48 -21.02 24.55
CA VAL A 8 0.57 -22.00 24.90
C VAL A 8 1.84 -21.60 24.13
N THR A 9 2.96 -21.50 24.86
CA THR A 9 4.24 -21.09 24.29
C THR A 9 5.39 -21.79 25.01
N ASN A 10 6.49 -21.98 24.31
CA ASN A 10 7.77 -22.40 24.84
C ASN A 10 8.77 -21.24 25.00
N MET A 11 8.30 -20.00 24.84
CA MET A 11 9.12 -18.81 25.00
C MET A 11 9.34 -18.51 26.48
N ASP A 12 10.56 -18.19 26.83
CA ASP A 12 10.94 -17.69 28.16
C ASP A 12 10.77 -16.18 28.23
N LEU A 13 9.51 -15.74 28.18
CA LEU A 13 9.12 -14.32 28.21
C LEU A 13 8.11 -14.08 29.32
N SER A 14 8.00 -12.82 29.75
CA SER A 14 6.93 -12.42 30.65
C SER A 14 5.55 -12.64 30.02
N PRO A 15 4.49 -12.93 30.79
CA PRO A 15 3.13 -13.10 30.26
C PRO A 15 2.68 -11.90 29.39
N GLU A 16 3.05 -10.70 29.79
CA GLU A 16 2.73 -9.46 29.07
C GLU A 16 3.42 -9.40 27.69
N ASP A 17 4.68 -9.81 27.61
CA ASP A 17 5.45 -9.83 26.38
C ASP A 17 4.97 -10.95 25.44
N VAL A 18 4.56 -12.09 25.98
CA VAL A 18 3.91 -13.16 25.20
C VAL A 18 2.61 -12.64 24.57
N ILE A 19 1.78 -11.93 25.31
CA ILE A 19 0.55 -11.32 24.79
C ILE A 19 0.87 -10.30 23.71
N ARG A 20 1.84 -9.40 23.92
CA ARG A 20 2.28 -8.42 22.92
C ARG A 20 2.78 -9.10 21.65
N PHE A 21 3.57 -10.14 21.79
CA PHE A 21 4.07 -10.92 20.66
C PHE A 21 2.92 -11.59 19.88
N TYR A 22 2.00 -12.22 20.60
CA TYR A 22 0.83 -12.86 20.00
C TYR A 22 -0.08 -11.85 19.26
N CYS A 23 -0.28 -10.66 19.81
CA CYS A 23 -1.06 -9.60 19.18
C CYS A 23 -0.48 -9.13 17.82
N ASN A 24 0.83 -9.35 17.55
CA ASN A 24 1.42 -9.08 16.26
C ASN A 24 0.88 -9.98 15.14
N ARG A 25 0.30 -11.14 15.47
CA ARG A 25 -0.42 -11.99 14.51
C ARG A 25 -1.55 -11.23 13.80
N GLY A 26 -2.33 -10.45 14.55
CA GLY A 26 -3.39 -9.63 13.95
C GLY A 26 -2.88 -8.60 12.95
N ARG A 27 -1.66 -8.08 13.15
CA ARG A 27 -1.01 -7.19 12.18
C ARG A 27 -0.65 -7.93 10.88
N MET A 28 -0.13 -9.14 10.98
CA MET A 28 0.18 -9.98 9.82
C MET A 28 -1.09 -10.34 9.04
N GLU A 29 -2.16 -10.70 9.75
CA GLU A 29 -3.46 -10.98 9.13
C GLU A 29 -4.00 -9.77 8.36
N ASN A 30 -3.83 -8.55 8.90
CA ASN A 30 -4.21 -7.32 8.21
C ASN A 30 -3.40 -7.09 6.93
N TYR A 31 -2.10 -7.37 6.92
CA TYR A 31 -1.27 -7.25 5.71
C TYR A 31 -1.69 -8.29 4.65
N ILE A 32 -1.97 -9.53 5.06
CA ILE A 32 -2.47 -10.57 4.16
C ILE A 32 -3.83 -10.16 3.57
N LYS A 33 -4.73 -9.62 4.39
CA LYS A 33 -6.04 -9.12 3.95
C LYS A 33 -5.90 -7.97 2.94
N GLU A 34 -5.03 -7.00 3.22
CA GLU A 34 -4.75 -5.89 2.30
C GLU A 34 -4.18 -6.40 0.97
N SER A 35 -3.27 -7.37 1.03
CA SER A 35 -2.67 -7.98 -0.15
C SER A 35 -3.69 -8.74 -1.00
N LYS A 36 -4.60 -9.47 -0.37
CA LYS A 36 -5.67 -10.17 -1.08
C LYS A 36 -6.67 -9.22 -1.73
N ASN A 37 -7.12 -8.22 -0.99
CA ASN A 37 -8.17 -7.31 -1.47
C ASN A 37 -7.64 -6.28 -2.46
N GLY A 38 -6.45 -5.74 -2.23
CA GLY A 38 -5.91 -4.63 -3.00
C GLY A 38 -4.97 -5.02 -4.13
N PHE A 39 -4.39 -6.22 -4.09
CA PHE A 39 -3.37 -6.68 -5.04
C PHE A 39 -3.66 -8.07 -5.63
N ASP A 40 -4.87 -8.56 -5.46
CA ASP A 40 -5.37 -9.83 -6.06
C ASP A 40 -4.49 -11.06 -5.79
N PHE A 41 -3.90 -11.17 -4.59
CA PHE A 41 -3.03 -12.30 -4.23
C PHE A 41 -3.75 -13.65 -4.30
N SER A 42 -5.06 -13.67 -4.11
CA SER A 42 -5.87 -14.90 -4.16
C SER A 42 -6.36 -15.27 -5.54
N CYS A 43 -6.19 -14.41 -6.55
CA CYS A 43 -6.62 -14.68 -7.91
C CYS A 43 -5.58 -15.54 -8.64
N MET A 44 -6.00 -16.66 -9.20
CA MET A 44 -5.21 -17.49 -10.09
C MET A 44 -5.58 -17.17 -11.55
N SER A 45 -4.58 -16.98 -12.41
CA SER A 45 -4.80 -16.68 -13.84
C SER A 45 -4.56 -17.88 -14.74
N SER A 46 -4.03 -18.98 -14.21
CA SER A 46 -3.66 -20.16 -14.96
C SER A 46 -3.82 -21.44 -14.13
N HIS A 47 -3.91 -22.58 -14.80
CA HIS A 47 -3.83 -23.90 -14.16
C HIS A 47 -2.37 -24.31 -13.85
N ALA A 48 -1.38 -23.64 -14.44
CA ALA A 48 0.03 -23.93 -14.21
C ALA A 48 0.54 -23.19 -12.95
N MET A 49 1.09 -23.95 -12.01
CA MET A 49 1.59 -23.41 -10.74
C MET A 49 2.71 -22.39 -10.94
N LEU A 50 3.63 -22.62 -11.88
CA LEU A 50 4.76 -21.72 -12.16
C LEU A 50 4.28 -20.33 -12.62
N VAL A 51 3.23 -20.30 -13.47
CA VAL A 51 2.63 -19.04 -13.95
C VAL A 51 1.99 -18.27 -12.80
N ASN A 52 1.27 -18.96 -11.91
CA ASN A 52 0.65 -18.35 -10.75
C ASN A 52 1.69 -17.86 -9.73
N ALA A 53 2.81 -18.60 -9.56
CA ALA A 53 3.92 -18.16 -8.71
C ALA A 53 4.57 -16.86 -9.26
N GLY A 54 4.82 -16.79 -10.57
CA GLY A 54 5.31 -15.56 -11.20
C GLY A 54 4.36 -14.38 -11.02
N ARG A 55 3.07 -14.60 -11.19
CA ARG A 55 2.05 -13.58 -10.94
C ARG A 55 2.07 -13.10 -9.48
N LEU A 56 2.12 -14.03 -8.52
CA LEU A 56 2.17 -13.69 -7.10
C LEU A 56 3.40 -12.84 -6.78
N MET A 57 4.56 -13.15 -7.36
CA MET A 57 5.78 -12.34 -7.19
C MET A 57 5.61 -10.91 -7.69
N ILE A 58 4.95 -10.71 -8.84
CA ILE A 58 4.64 -9.37 -9.37
C ILE A 58 3.70 -8.61 -8.42
N CYS A 59 2.67 -9.28 -7.90
CA CYS A 59 1.75 -8.69 -6.94
C CYS A 59 2.46 -8.30 -5.63
N MET A 60 3.39 -9.14 -5.13
CA MET A 60 4.21 -8.83 -3.96
C MET A 60 5.12 -7.62 -4.20
N LEU A 61 5.72 -7.51 -5.39
CA LEU A 61 6.52 -6.35 -5.76
C LEU A 61 5.65 -5.07 -5.77
N ALA A 62 4.48 -5.12 -6.38
CA ALA A 62 3.54 -4.01 -6.41
C ALA A 62 3.10 -3.58 -4.99
N TYR A 63 2.83 -4.54 -4.10
CA TYR A 63 2.52 -4.28 -2.70
C TYR A 63 3.68 -3.58 -1.97
N ASN A 64 4.92 -4.03 -2.17
CA ASN A 64 6.10 -3.42 -1.56
C ASN A 64 6.35 -2.01 -2.10
N LEU A 65 6.20 -1.78 -3.40
CA LEU A 65 6.30 -0.45 -4.00
C LEU A 65 5.24 0.51 -3.42
N PHE A 66 4.01 0.03 -3.22
CA PHE A 66 2.98 0.84 -2.58
C PHE A 66 3.33 1.17 -1.11
N ASN A 67 3.91 0.23 -0.36
CA ASN A 67 4.35 0.49 1.00
C ASN A 67 5.50 1.52 1.05
N TRP A 68 6.41 1.49 0.09
CA TRP A 68 7.45 2.52 -0.05
C TRP A 68 6.83 3.88 -0.39
N LEU A 69 5.91 3.93 -1.34
CA LEU A 69 5.17 5.15 -1.67
C LEU A 69 4.50 5.74 -0.43
N LYS A 70 3.82 4.92 0.37
CA LYS A 70 3.20 5.36 1.63
C LYS A 70 4.19 6.00 2.59
N ARG A 71 5.37 5.42 2.75
CA ARG A 71 6.38 5.86 3.72
C ARG A 71 7.16 7.08 3.26
N LEU A 72 7.48 7.15 1.97
CA LEU A 72 8.41 8.14 1.42
C LEU A 72 7.71 9.39 0.89
N VAL A 73 6.48 9.23 0.40
CA VAL A 73 5.82 10.26 -0.40
C VAL A 73 4.53 10.76 0.22
N LEU A 74 3.72 9.87 0.81
CA LEU A 74 2.41 10.26 1.31
C LEU A 74 2.51 11.10 2.59
N PRO A 75 1.67 12.15 2.73
CA PRO A 75 1.49 12.87 3.99
C PRO A 75 1.18 11.93 5.15
N LYS A 76 1.59 12.30 6.37
CA LYS A 76 1.47 11.43 7.57
C LYS A 76 0.06 10.90 7.80
N HIS A 77 -0.97 11.71 7.54
CA HIS A 77 -2.37 11.32 7.72
C HIS A 77 -2.85 10.31 6.65
N PHE A 78 -2.14 10.19 5.50
CA PHE A 78 -2.43 9.22 4.45
C PHE A 78 -1.61 7.93 4.54
N GLN A 79 -0.57 7.89 5.35
CA GLN A 79 0.33 6.72 5.45
C GLN A 79 -0.38 5.43 5.94
N LYS A 80 -1.46 5.56 6.72
CA LYS A 80 -2.24 4.41 7.21
C LYS A 80 -3.34 3.96 6.23
N MET A 81 -3.44 4.63 5.09
CA MET A 81 -4.48 4.35 4.09
C MET A 81 -4.24 3.02 3.39
N GLN A 82 -5.32 2.28 3.15
CA GLN A 82 -5.30 1.08 2.31
C GLN A 82 -5.28 1.46 0.83
N ILE A 83 -4.77 0.57 -0.02
CA ILE A 83 -4.63 0.80 -1.47
C ILE A 83 -5.98 1.13 -2.15
N GLU A 84 -7.06 0.51 -1.72
CA GLU A 84 -8.41 0.78 -2.25
C GLU A 84 -8.80 2.25 -2.05
N THR A 85 -8.61 2.75 -0.83
CA THR A 85 -8.88 4.15 -0.49
C THR A 85 -7.94 5.10 -1.22
N PHE A 86 -6.67 4.72 -1.38
CA PHE A 86 -5.69 5.48 -2.15
C PHE A 86 -6.11 5.60 -3.62
N ARG A 87 -6.51 4.49 -4.24
CA ARG A 87 -7.01 4.50 -5.63
C ARG A 87 -8.22 5.42 -5.78
N LEU A 88 -9.16 5.35 -4.84
CA LEU A 88 -10.38 6.16 -4.90
C LEU A 88 -10.10 7.65 -4.75
N LYS A 89 -9.23 8.03 -3.81
CA LYS A 89 -8.98 9.43 -3.46
C LYS A 89 -7.97 10.12 -4.37
N LEU A 90 -6.97 9.41 -4.87
CA LEU A 90 -5.81 10.00 -5.55
C LEU A 90 -5.62 9.55 -7.00
N ILE A 91 -6.12 8.37 -7.38
CA ILE A 91 -5.99 7.86 -8.76
C ILE A 91 -7.28 8.07 -9.57
N LYS A 92 -8.44 7.73 -8.98
CA LYS A 92 -9.73 7.87 -9.66
C LYS A 92 -10.26 9.31 -9.63
N ILE A 93 -9.40 10.27 -9.93
CA ILE A 93 -9.77 11.69 -10.01
C ILE A 93 -10.13 12.01 -11.47
N ALA A 94 -11.29 12.66 -11.67
CA ALA A 94 -11.69 13.10 -12.98
C ALA A 94 -10.69 14.16 -13.51
N ALA A 95 -10.14 13.90 -14.68
CA ALA A 95 -9.17 14.78 -15.33
C ALA A 95 -9.44 14.88 -16.83
N ARG A 96 -9.23 16.06 -17.39
CA ARG A 96 -9.27 16.32 -18.84
C ARG A 96 -7.84 16.40 -19.38
N VAL A 97 -7.55 15.61 -20.40
CA VAL A 97 -6.27 15.69 -21.12
C VAL A 97 -6.37 16.75 -22.20
N ILE A 98 -5.51 17.75 -22.11
CA ILE A 98 -5.38 18.81 -23.13
C ILE A 98 -4.10 18.55 -23.90
N ARG A 99 -4.23 18.44 -25.21
CA ARG A 99 -3.09 18.30 -26.14
C ARG A 99 -2.83 19.63 -26.81
N SER A 100 -1.60 20.10 -26.73
CA SER A 100 -1.04 21.18 -27.52
C SER A 100 0.06 20.61 -28.41
N ALA A 101 0.55 21.36 -29.39
CA ALA A 101 1.57 20.89 -30.34
C ALA A 101 2.83 20.30 -29.65
N ARG A 102 3.21 20.85 -28.49
CA ARG A 102 4.45 20.50 -27.77
C ARG A 102 4.19 19.88 -26.39
N TYR A 103 2.99 20.01 -25.81
CA TYR A 103 2.72 19.65 -24.41
C TYR A 103 1.42 18.85 -24.28
N ARG A 104 1.43 17.94 -23.33
CA ARG A 104 0.22 17.28 -22.83
C ARG A 104 0.03 17.71 -21.38
N SER A 105 -1.08 18.37 -21.08
CA SER A 105 -1.41 18.78 -19.72
C SER A 105 -2.67 18.08 -19.23
N PHE A 106 -2.67 17.74 -17.94
CA PHE A 106 -3.80 17.18 -17.27
C PHE A 106 -4.47 18.26 -16.43
N ARG A 107 -5.72 18.56 -16.72
CA ARG A 107 -6.54 19.44 -15.87
C ARG A 107 -7.44 18.59 -15.01
N PHE A 108 -7.19 18.61 -13.71
CA PHE A 108 -8.05 17.97 -12.73
C PHE A 108 -9.30 18.79 -12.47
N CYS A 109 -10.37 18.11 -11.99
CA CYS A 109 -11.59 18.76 -11.58
C CYS A 109 -11.29 19.81 -10.50
N SER A 110 -11.84 21.03 -10.66
CA SER A 110 -11.64 22.13 -9.69
C SER A 110 -12.23 21.85 -8.31
N SER A 111 -13.27 21.02 -8.25
CA SER A 111 -13.94 20.58 -7.01
C SER A 111 -13.33 19.33 -6.39
N CYS A 112 -12.13 18.91 -6.82
CA CYS A 112 -11.45 17.74 -6.21
C CYS A 112 -11.10 18.04 -4.75
N PRO A 113 -11.64 17.28 -3.77
CA PRO A 113 -11.41 17.55 -2.35
C PRO A 113 -9.97 17.25 -1.90
N TYR A 114 -9.22 16.46 -2.69
CA TYR A 114 -7.85 16.01 -2.37
C TYR A 114 -6.78 16.72 -3.20
N LYS A 115 -7.06 17.94 -3.65
CA LYS A 115 -6.19 18.71 -4.55
C LYS A 115 -4.87 19.10 -3.88
N ASP A 116 -4.93 19.48 -2.63
CA ASP A 116 -3.75 19.96 -1.90
C ASP A 116 -2.85 18.80 -1.50
N GLU A 117 -3.43 17.67 -1.09
CA GLU A 117 -2.69 16.44 -0.84
C GLU A 117 -2.04 15.91 -2.11
N PHE A 118 -2.73 15.96 -3.25
CA PHE A 118 -2.15 15.56 -4.52
C PHE A 118 -0.93 16.43 -4.88
N ARG A 119 -0.99 17.73 -4.66
CA ARG A 119 0.13 18.65 -4.89
C ARG A 119 1.30 18.39 -3.92
N GLU A 120 0.99 18.10 -2.66
CA GLU A 120 2.00 17.75 -1.67
C GLU A 120 2.72 16.45 -2.07
N ILE A 121 1.98 15.43 -2.46
CA ILE A 121 2.53 14.16 -2.97
C ILE A 121 3.43 14.41 -4.18
N GLN A 122 3.00 15.22 -5.13
CA GLN A 122 3.80 15.55 -6.32
C GLN A 122 5.11 16.24 -5.93
N ARG A 123 5.08 17.19 -4.99
CA ARG A 123 6.31 17.83 -4.46
C ARG A 123 7.23 16.84 -3.79
N ASN A 124 6.68 15.95 -2.96
CA ASN A 124 7.45 14.94 -2.27
C ASN A 124 8.14 13.99 -3.25
N ILE A 125 7.45 13.58 -4.33
CA ILE A 125 8.05 12.77 -5.40
C ILE A 125 9.23 13.50 -6.06
N GLN A 126 9.07 14.79 -6.38
CA GLN A 126 10.12 15.58 -7.00
C GLN A 126 11.35 15.80 -6.10
N GLN A 127 11.15 15.76 -4.79
CA GLN A 127 12.21 15.92 -3.79
C GLN A 127 12.88 14.59 -3.39
N LEU A 128 12.36 13.44 -3.86
CA LEU A 128 13.00 12.15 -3.60
C LEU A 128 14.39 12.12 -4.24
N GLN A 129 15.41 12.13 -3.39
CA GLN A 129 16.76 11.81 -3.80
C GLN A 129 16.88 10.30 -3.93
N ILE A 130 16.93 9.81 -5.16
CA ILE A 130 17.27 8.42 -5.44
C ILE A 130 18.80 8.33 -5.27
N PRO A 131 19.32 7.55 -4.30
CA PRO A 131 20.75 7.36 -4.21
C PRO A 131 21.22 6.77 -5.55
N GLU A 132 22.20 7.43 -6.17
CA GLU A 132 22.86 6.87 -7.34
C GLU A 132 23.43 5.50 -6.92
N LEU A 133 22.94 4.44 -7.54
CA LEU A 133 23.58 3.14 -7.43
C LEU A 133 24.97 3.31 -7.99
N ALA A 134 25.98 3.33 -7.10
CA ALA A 134 27.36 3.22 -7.51
C ALA A 134 27.51 1.89 -8.27
N VAL A 135 27.67 1.98 -9.58
CA VAL A 135 27.97 0.87 -10.48
C VAL A 135 29.44 0.52 -10.33
#